data_6417029d6ef50cbb9e4dc35ece0a8240
#
_entry.id   6417029d6ef50cbb9e4dc35ece0a8240
#
_cell.length_a   1.000
_cell.length_b   1.000
_cell.length_c   1.000
_cell.angle_alpha   90.00
_cell.angle_beta   90.00
_cell.angle_gamma   90.00
#
_symmetry.space_group_name_H-M   'P 1'
#
loop_
_entity.id
_entity.type
_entity.pdbx_description
1 polymer ?
#
loop_
_entity_poly.entity_id
_entity_poly.type
_entity_poly.pdbx_seq_one_letter_code
_entity_poly.pdbx_strand_id
1 'polypeptide(L)'
;MKIQLVLPLKKHQKDVEAFLKVCKQTPSGEMAGTSGAENLSYDDWLHKVYDCFFARNLPENYVPASTFLIYANETLVGFMNVRHTLNTFLEEAGGHIGYMIHPHHRRKGYAKAALKDALSYAKDGLKLSRVLITCSVDNEASKKTIKSVGGIYQNTVDNAQLGTVHRYWIKL
;
A
#
# COMPACT_ATOMS: atom_id res chain seq x y z
N MET A 1 -14.10 11.51 -10.48
CA MET A 1 -13.78 11.20 -9.07
C MET A 1 -12.35 11.68 -8.83
N LYS A 2 -12.16 12.64 -7.96
CA LYS A 2 -10.83 13.19 -7.66
C LYS A 2 -10.32 12.54 -6.38
N ILE A 3 -9.18 11.84 -6.49
CA ILE A 3 -8.43 11.34 -5.32
C ILE A 3 -7.07 12.04 -5.26
N GLN A 4 -6.41 11.94 -4.13
CA GLN A 4 -5.05 12.45 -3.92
C GLN A 4 -4.27 11.46 -3.07
N LEU A 5 -3.02 11.18 -3.46
CA LEU A 5 -2.03 10.53 -2.62
C LEU A 5 -1.28 11.61 -1.85
N VAL A 6 -1.40 11.61 -0.53
CA VAL A 6 -0.87 12.67 0.34
C VAL A 6 0.12 12.05 1.31
N LEU A 7 1.32 12.63 1.43
CA LEU A 7 2.25 12.22 2.49
C LEU A 7 1.66 12.57 3.87
N PRO A 8 1.79 11.67 4.86
CA PRO A 8 1.28 11.92 6.20
C PRO A 8 1.95 13.15 6.83
N LEU A 9 1.18 13.96 7.52
CA LEU A 9 1.63 15.12 8.29
C LEU A 9 0.94 15.10 9.65
N LYS A 10 1.46 15.84 10.62
CA LYS A 10 0.88 15.93 11.98
C LYS A 10 -0.63 16.26 11.97
N LYS A 11 -1.08 17.11 11.07
CA LYS A 11 -2.50 17.48 10.94
C LYS A 11 -3.45 16.34 10.59
N HIS A 12 -2.93 15.22 10.02
CA HIS A 12 -3.74 14.07 9.62
C HIS A 12 -3.97 13.06 10.76
N GLN A 13 -3.43 13.30 11.96
CA GLN A 13 -3.49 12.36 13.08
C GLN A 13 -4.91 11.89 13.38
N LYS A 14 -5.85 12.83 13.54
CA LYS A 14 -7.25 12.50 13.87
C LYS A 14 -7.91 11.61 12.83
N ASP A 15 -7.68 11.90 11.55
CA ASP A 15 -8.25 11.11 10.43
C ASP A 15 -7.68 9.69 10.43
N VAL A 16 -6.36 9.55 10.62
CA VAL A 16 -5.68 8.26 10.67
C VAL A 16 -6.16 7.43 11.86
N GLU A 17 -6.22 8.01 13.05
CA GLU A 17 -6.69 7.31 14.25
C GLU A 17 -8.15 6.85 14.11
N ALA A 18 -9.03 7.71 13.58
CA ALA A 18 -10.41 7.36 13.30
C ALA A 18 -10.53 6.23 12.27
N PHE A 19 -9.76 6.29 11.19
CA PHE A 19 -9.70 5.25 10.16
C PHE A 19 -9.29 3.90 10.77
N LEU A 20 -8.18 3.86 11.50
CA LEU A 20 -7.64 2.64 12.08
C LEU A 20 -8.57 2.02 13.12
N LYS A 21 -9.27 2.84 13.90
CA LYS A 21 -10.26 2.36 14.88
C LYS A 21 -11.36 1.51 14.23
N VAL A 22 -11.87 1.93 13.08
CA VAL A 22 -12.88 1.17 12.34
C VAL A 22 -12.27 -0.09 11.72
N CYS A 23 -11.09 0.02 11.10
CA CYS A 23 -10.46 -1.11 10.43
C CYS A 23 -10.06 -2.23 11.38
N LYS A 24 -9.61 -1.92 12.60
CA LYS A 24 -9.31 -2.92 13.64
C LYS A 24 -10.52 -3.76 14.06
N GLN A 25 -11.72 -3.25 13.87
CA GLN A 25 -12.97 -3.94 14.21
C GLN A 25 -13.50 -4.83 13.07
N THR A 26 -12.86 -4.84 11.91
CA THR A 26 -13.29 -5.68 10.79
C THR A 26 -12.72 -7.09 10.90
N PRO A 27 -13.47 -8.13 10.52
CA PRO A 27 -13.03 -9.53 10.64
C PRO A 27 -11.73 -9.85 9.87
N SER A 28 -11.45 -9.14 8.79
CA SER A 28 -10.24 -9.39 7.99
C SER A 28 -8.97 -8.87 8.62
N GLY A 29 -9.02 -7.88 9.52
CA GLY A 29 -7.86 -7.33 10.22
C GLY A 29 -6.69 -6.85 9.34
N GLU A 30 -6.82 -7.01 8.02
CA GLU A 30 -5.74 -6.67 7.09
C GLU A 30 -5.47 -5.16 7.06
N MET A 31 -4.22 -4.81 7.37
CA MET A 31 -3.73 -3.43 7.41
C MET A 31 -2.69 -3.17 6.31
N ALA A 32 -2.96 -3.63 5.09
CA ALA A 32 -2.05 -3.45 3.96
C ALA A 32 -1.82 -1.96 3.64
N GLY A 33 -0.56 -1.59 3.42
CA GLY A 33 -0.20 -0.23 3.02
C GLY A 33 -0.09 0.79 4.15
N THR A 34 -0.38 0.42 5.41
CA THR A 34 -0.35 1.31 6.57
C THR A 34 1.05 1.55 7.13
N SER A 35 2.02 0.71 6.76
CA SER A 35 3.39 0.72 7.32
C SER A 35 3.45 0.57 8.84
N GLY A 36 2.45 -0.13 9.42
CA GLY A 36 2.39 -0.42 10.83
C GLY A 36 1.73 0.68 11.68
N ALA A 37 0.96 1.57 11.07
CA ALA A 37 0.22 2.62 11.78
C ALA A 37 -0.68 2.08 12.89
N GLU A 38 -1.17 0.86 12.74
CA GLU A 38 -2.04 0.19 13.71
C GLU A 38 -1.34 -0.22 15.01
N ASN A 39 -0.01 -0.28 15.02
CA ASN A 39 0.81 -0.80 16.12
C ASN A 39 1.66 0.25 16.83
N LEU A 40 1.64 1.49 16.36
CA LEU A 40 2.49 2.58 16.85
C LEU A 40 1.65 3.77 17.29
N SER A 41 2.23 4.65 18.12
CA SER A 41 1.70 6.00 18.27
C SER A 41 1.77 6.74 16.95
N TYR A 42 0.91 7.75 16.74
CA TYR A 42 0.95 8.50 15.49
C TYR A 42 2.32 9.16 15.23
N ASP A 43 2.95 9.68 16.26
CA ASP A 43 4.26 10.34 16.14
C ASP A 43 5.37 9.36 15.81
N ASP A 44 5.43 8.20 16.47
CA ASP A 44 6.41 7.15 16.15
C ASP A 44 6.20 6.59 14.74
N TRP A 45 4.94 6.40 14.35
CA TRP A 45 4.61 6.00 12.99
C TRP A 45 5.03 7.05 11.95
N LEU A 46 4.78 8.32 12.23
CA LEU A 46 5.16 9.41 11.35
C LEU A 46 6.69 9.49 11.17
N HIS A 47 7.46 9.36 12.26
CA HIS A 47 8.92 9.26 12.21
C HIS A 47 9.38 8.08 11.35
N LYS A 48 8.83 6.87 11.60
CA LYS A 48 9.13 5.67 10.80
C LYS A 48 8.84 5.86 9.32
N VAL A 49 7.70 6.45 8.98
CA VAL A 49 7.33 6.71 7.57
C VAL A 49 8.35 7.62 6.89
N TYR A 50 8.79 8.68 7.56
CA TYR A 50 9.78 9.59 7.01
C TYR A 50 11.20 9.00 6.98
N ASP A 51 11.58 8.19 7.95
CA ASP A 51 12.84 7.45 7.91
C ASP A 51 12.86 6.47 6.71
N CYS A 52 11.76 5.76 6.45
CA CYS A 52 11.62 4.93 5.27
C CYS A 52 11.67 5.75 3.96
N PHE A 53 10.99 6.90 3.93
CA PHE A 53 10.96 7.76 2.74
C PHE A 53 12.36 8.28 2.37
N PHE A 54 13.14 8.70 3.35
CA PHE A 54 14.49 9.23 3.16
C PHE A 54 15.61 8.19 3.25
N ALA A 55 15.28 6.91 3.37
CA ALA A 55 16.24 5.81 3.56
C ALA A 55 17.18 6.02 4.77
N ARG A 56 16.65 6.54 5.88
CA ARG A 56 17.40 6.80 7.12
C ARG A 56 17.08 5.76 8.18
N ASN A 57 18.10 5.29 8.90
CA ASN A 57 17.93 4.37 10.06
C ASN A 57 17.07 3.14 9.76
N LEU A 58 17.12 2.61 8.54
CA LEU A 58 16.32 1.46 8.16
C LEU A 58 16.81 0.19 8.89
N PRO A 59 15.90 -0.60 9.49
CA PRO A 59 16.24 -1.92 9.96
C PRO A 59 16.77 -2.81 8.83
N GLU A 60 17.59 -3.84 9.15
CA GLU A 60 18.29 -4.67 8.18
C GLU A 60 17.39 -5.22 7.09
N ASN A 61 16.24 -5.61 7.25
CA ASN A 61 15.35 -6.18 6.21
C ASN A 61 14.33 -5.20 5.64
N TYR A 62 14.53 -3.91 5.87
CA TYR A 62 13.65 -2.87 5.32
C TYR A 62 14.25 -2.27 4.04
N VAL A 63 13.37 -1.80 3.17
CA VAL A 63 13.74 -1.04 1.98
C VAL A 63 13.13 0.36 2.07
N PRO A 64 13.71 1.34 1.37
CA PRO A 64 13.07 2.66 1.24
C PRO A 64 11.66 2.54 0.70
N ALA A 65 10.74 3.32 1.26
CA ALA A 65 9.32 3.26 0.89
C ALA A 65 8.62 4.59 1.13
N SER A 66 7.64 4.90 0.29
CA SER A 66 6.74 6.04 0.45
C SER A 66 5.38 5.55 0.94
N THR A 67 4.92 6.06 2.08
CA THR A 67 3.58 5.80 2.61
C THR A 67 2.68 6.99 2.32
N PHE A 68 1.55 6.74 1.67
CA PHE A 68 0.57 7.75 1.32
C PHE A 68 -0.77 7.49 2.01
N LEU A 69 -1.41 8.56 2.39
CA LEU A 69 -2.82 8.62 2.70
C LEU A 69 -3.60 8.84 1.40
N ILE A 70 -4.68 8.07 1.19
CA ILE A 70 -5.56 8.22 0.02
C ILE A 70 -6.75 9.08 0.44
N TYR A 71 -6.80 10.32 -0.03
CA TYR A 71 -7.93 11.21 0.19
C TYR A 71 -8.85 11.25 -1.03
N ALA A 72 -10.15 11.17 -0.79
CA ALA A 72 -11.20 11.46 -1.77
C ALA A 72 -11.92 12.73 -1.32
N ASN A 73 -11.68 13.84 -2.01
CA ASN A 73 -11.99 15.19 -1.54
C ASN A 73 -11.28 15.42 -0.18
N GLU A 74 -12.03 15.64 0.90
CA GLU A 74 -11.49 15.88 2.26
C GLU A 74 -11.57 14.64 3.17
N THR A 75 -11.97 13.48 2.64
CA THR A 75 -12.16 12.25 3.42
C THR A 75 -10.99 11.30 3.20
N LEU A 76 -10.38 10.82 4.28
CA LEU A 76 -9.41 9.74 4.25
C LEU A 76 -10.12 8.42 3.92
N VAL A 77 -9.83 7.86 2.75
CA VAL A 77 -10.49 6.63 2.26
C VAL A 77 -9.56 5.42 2.22
N GLY A 78 -8.26 5.59 2.41
CA GLY A 78 -7.33 4.47 2.35
C GLY A 78 -5.88 4.82 2.63
N PHE A 79 -5.05 3.77 2.60
CA PHE A 79 -3.60 3.85 2.69
C PHE A 79 -2.95 3.20 1.48
N MET A 80 -1.76 3.66 1.14
CA MET A 80 -0.89 3.07 0.13
C MET A 80 0.56 3.19 0.53
N ASN A 81 1.30 2.09 0.39
CA ASN A 81 2.75 2.08 0.54
C ASN A 81 3.39 1.66 -0.78
N VAL A 82 4.39 2.42 -1.22
CA VAL A 82 5.18 2.15 -2.43
C VAL A 82 6.63 1.96 -2.03
N ARG A 83 7.14 0.76 -2.15
CA ARG A 83 8.52 0.40 -1.89
C ARG A 83 9.37 0.78 -3.09
N HIS A 84 10.51 1.44 -2.84
CA HIS A 84 11.35 1.98 -3.89
C HIS A 84 12.20 0.90 -4.57
N THR A 85 12.43 -0.21 -3.89
CA THR A 85 13.15 -1.39 -4.38
C THR A 85 12.58 -2.65 -3.73
N LEU A 86 13.01 -3.82 -4.18
CA LEU A 86 12.65 -5.10 -3.61
C LEU A 86 13.87 -5.75 -2.96
N ASN A 87 13.67 -6.35 -1.78
CA ASN A 87 14.53 -7.37 -1.22
C ASN A 87 13.96 -8.76 -1.55
N THR A 88 14.64 -9.82 -1.12
CA THR A 88 14.23 -11.20 -1.42
C THR A 88 12.77 -11.49 -1.02
N PHE A 89 12.36 -11.11 0.19
CA PHE A 89 10.98 -11.31 0.66
C PHE A 89 9.95 -10.54 -0.18
N LEU A 90 10.26 -9.28 -0.51
CA LEU A 90 9.36 -8.45 -1.30
C LEU A 90 9.28 -8.94 -2.75
N GLU A 91 10.38 -9.43 -3.32
CA GLU A 91 10.39 -10.02 -4.64
C GLU A 91 9.61 -11.33 -4.68
N GLU A 92 9.70 -12.15 -3.62
CA GLU A 92 8.95 -13.39 -3.50
C GLU A 92 7.45 -13.14 -3.32
N ALA A 93 7.05 -12.37 -2.31
CA ALA A 93 5.67 -12.32 -1.86
C ALA A 93 5.12 -10.93 -1.49
N GLY A 94 5.97 -9.96 -1.10
CA GLY A 94 5.51 -8.65 -0.61
C GLY A 94 5.19 -7.63 -1.70
N GLY A 95 5.91 -7.67 -2.83
CA GLY A 95 5.78 -6.74 -3.95
C GLY A 95 6.18 -5.29 -3.64
N HIS A 96 6.04 -4.41 -4.64
CA HIS A 96 6.32 -2.97 -4.51
C HIS A 96 5.18 -2.20 -3.84
N ILE A 97 3.92 -2.58 -4.06
CA ILE A 97 2.77 -1.76 -3.65
C ILE A 97 1.83 -2.57 -2.76
N GLY A 98 1.62 -2.05 -1.54
CA GLY A 98 0.56 -2.50 -0.65
C GLY A 98 -0.48 -1.38 -0.47
N TYR A 99 -1.77 -1.73 -0.45
CA TYR A 99 -2.84 -0.74 -0.27
C TYR A 99 -4.06 -1.32 0.41
N MET A 100 -4.83 -0.45 1.04
CA MET A 100 -6.15 -0.78 1.56
C MET A 100 -7.12 0.38 1.39
N ILE A 101 -8.40 0.05 1.29
CA ILE A 101 -9.50 1.02 1.30
C ILE A 101 -10.39 0.74 2.53
N HIS A 102 -10.72 1.81 3.23
CA HIS A 102 -11.63 1.77 4.38
C HIS A 102 -12.91 1.00 4.04
N PRO A 103 -13.39 0.10 4.91
CA PRO A 103 -14.55 -0.76 4.61
C PRO A 103 -15.76 -0.01 4.06
N HIS A 104 -16.13 1.13 4.64
CA HIS A 104 -17.27 1.95 4.20
C HIS A 104 -17.05 2.71 2.88
N HIS A 105 -15.81 2.68 2.36
CA HIS A 105 -15.44 3.36 1.09
C HIS A 105 -15.11 2.40 -0.04
N ARG A 106 -15.22 1.08 0.19
CA ARG A 106 -14.99 0.05 -0.85
C ARG A 106 -16.02 0.12 -1.97
N ARG A 107 -15.68 -0.50 -3.11
CA ARG A 107 -16.56 -0.62 -4.32
C ARG A 107 -16.89 0.71 -5.00
N LYS A 108 -16.15 1.77 -4.70
CA LYS A 108 -16.31 3.11 -5.31
C LYS A 108 -15.19 3.48 -6.28
N GLY A 109 -14.31 2.51 -6.64
CA GLY A 109 -13.21 2.73 -7.58
C GLY A 109 -11.96 3.41 -7.00
N TYR A 110 -11.94 3.74 -5.72
CA TYR A 110 -10.80 4.46 -5.08
C TYR A 110 -9.48 3.69 -5.18
N ALA A 111 -9.48 2.37 -4.94
CA ALA A 111 -8.28 1.55 -5.06
C ALA A 111 -7.67 1.62 -6.47
N LYS A 112 -8.50 1.51 -7.51
CA LYS A 112 -8.03 1.61 -8.91
C LYS A 112 -7.45 2.98 -9.23
N ALA A 113 -8.11 4.05 -8.79
CA ALA A 113 -7.63 5.41 -9.02
C ALA A 113 -6.30 5.66 -8.29
N ALA A 114 -6.22 5.30 -7.01
CA ALA A 114 -5.01 5.44 -6.21
C ALA A 114 -3.85 4.60 -6.76
N LEU A 115 -4.13 3.38 -7.23
CA LEU A 115 -3.11 2.54 -7.83
C LEU A 115 -2.55 3.12 -9.12
N LYS A 116 -3.37 3.76 -9.96
CA LYS A 116 -2.88 4.49 -11.15
C LYS A 116 -1.92 5.62 -10.78
N ASP A 117 -2.26 6.42 -9.77
CA ASP A 117 -1.40 7.52 -9.31
C ASP A 117 -0.09 6.98 -8.71
N ALA A 118 -0.15 5.86 -7.96
CA ALA A 118 1.05 5.19 -7.45
C ALA A 118 1.94 4.62 -8.56
N LEU A 119 1.36 4.10 -9.65
CA LEU A 119 2.13 3.65 -10.82
C LEU A 119 2.82 4.82 -11.53
N SER A 120 2.15 5.96 -11.66
CA SER A 120 2.77 7.19 -12.19
C SER A 120 3.92 7.65 -11.28
N TYR A 121 3.72 7.66 -9.96
CA TYR A 121 4.79 7.97 -9.01
C TYR A 121 5.97 6.99 -9.11
N ALA A 122 5.71 5.68 -9.23
CA ALA A 122 6.76 4.67 -9.40
C ALA A 122 7.56 4.89 -10.69
N LYS A 123 6.88 5.23 -11.80
CA LYS A 123 7.53 5.55 -13.08
C LYS A 123 8.31 6.86 -13.04
N ASP A 124 7.63 7.95 -12.70
CA ASP A 124 8.15 9.30 -12.90
C ASP A 124 9.03 9.76 -11.72
N GLY A 125 8.67 9.39 -10.50
CA GLY A 125 9.38 9.73 -9.27
C GLY A 125 10.51 8.76 -8.94
N LEU A 126 10.23 7.45 -8.98
CA LEU A 126 11.21 6.42 -8.60
C LEU A 126 11.99 5.84 -9.79
N LYS A 127 11.62 6.20 -11.03
CA LYS A 127 12.25 5.70 -12.27
C LYS A 127 12.23 4.18 -12.42
N LEU A 128 11.23 3.52 -11.85
CA LEU A 128 11.03 2.10 -12.03
C LEU A 128 10.48 1.81 -13.43
N SER A 129 10.97 0.75 -14.06
CA SER A 129 10.48 0.29 -15.37
C SER A 129 9.30 -0.68 -15.27
N ARG A 130 9.14 -1.29 -14.09
CA ARG A 130 8.08 -2.23 -13.78
C ARG A 130 7.84 -2.32 -12.27
N VAL A 131 6.65 -2.71 -11.88
CA VAL A 131 6.31 -2.98 -10.46
C VAL A 131 5.72 -4.37 -10.30
N LEU A 132 6.05 -5.02 -9.20
CA LEU A 132 5.41 -6.26 -8.73
C LEU A 132 4.33 -5.89 -7.73
N ILE A 133 3.13 -6.41 -7.91
CA ILE A 133 2.05 -6.34 -6.91
C ILE A 133 1.58 -7.75 -6.62
N THR A 134 1.40 -8.06 -5.35
CA THR A 134 0.92 -9.35 -4.88
C THR A 134 -0.41 -9.20 -4.14
N CYS A 135 -1.20 -10.24 -4.14
CA CYS A 135 -2.40 -10.31 -3.32
C CYS A 135 -2.69 -11.78 -2.94
N SER A 136 -3.37 -11.97 -1.81
CA SER A 136 -3.86 -13.29 -1.42
C SER A 136 -4.71 -13.91 -2.54
N VAL A 137 -4.61 -15.23 -2.70
CA VAL A 137 -5.41 -15.98 -3.69
C VAL A 137 -6.91 -15.82 -3.47
N ASP A 138 -7.34 -15.50 -2.26
CA ASP A 138 -8.75 -15.29 -1.92
C ASP A 138 -9.22 -13.84 -2.10
N ASN A 139 -8.29 -12.91 -2.37
CA ASN A 139 -8.62 -11.48 -2.52
C ASN A 139 -9.03 -11.12 -3.95
N GLU A 140 -10.25 -11.52 -4.33
CA GLU A 140 -10.82 -11.23 -5.65
C GLU A 140 -10.89 -9.73 -5.98
N ALA A 141 -11.11 -8.89 -4.97
CA ALA A 141 -11.17 -7.45 -5.18
C ALA A 141 -9.81 -6.87 -5.59
N SER A 142 -8.74 -7.31 -4.94
CA SER A 142 -7.38 -6.91 -5.29
C SER A 142 -6.98 -7.45 -6.66
N LYS A 143 -7.25 -8.72 -6.97
CA LYS A 143 -7.00 -9.33 -8.29
C LYS A 143 -7.64 -8.50 -9.42
N LYS A 144 -8.93 -8.16 -9.28
CA LYS A 144 -9.64 -7.33 -10.26
C LYS A 144 -9.04 -5.94 -10.40
N THR A 145 -8.67 -5.33 -9.27
CA THR A 145 -8.05 -4.00 -9.26
C THR A 145 -6.70 -4.01 -9.97
N ILE A 146 -5.81 -4.95 -9.64
CA ILE A 146 -4.47 -5.09 -10.24
C ILE A 146 -4.58 -5.33 -11.76
N LYS A 147 -5.42 -6.26 -12.19
CA LYS A 147 -5.65 -6.53 -13.62
C LYS A 147 -6.19 -5.30 -14.36
N SER A 148 -7.06 -4.52 -13.72
CA SER A 148 -7.67 -3.33 -14.35
C SER A 148 -6.71 -2.17 -14.60
N VAL A 149 -5.49 -2.23 -14.08
CA VAL A 149 -4.41 -1.25 -14.29
C VAL A 149 -3.21 -1.84 -15.05
N GLY A 150 -3.39 -2.99 -15.70
CA GLY A 150 -2.39 -3.61 -16.56
C GLY A 150 -1.56 -4.72 -15.88
N GLY A 151 -2.00 -5.21 -14.73
CA GLY A 151 -1.32 -6.32 -14.05
C GLY A 151 -1.41 -7.63 -14.83
N ILE A 152 -0.25 -8.18 -15.18
CA ILE A 152 -0.09 -9.46 -15.86
C ILE A 152 0.29 -10.50 -14.80
N TYR A 153 -0.52 -11.54 -14.69
CA TYR A 153 -0.26 -12.66 -13.79
C TYR A 153 1.03 -13.39 -14.18
N GLN A 154 1.88 -13.63 -13.21
CA GLN A 154 3.10 -14.39 -13.38
C GLN A 154 2.96 -15.82 -12.84
N ASN A 155 2.73 -15.94 -11.55
CA ASN A 155 2.60 -17.23 -10.85
C ASN A 155 1.93 -17.04 -9.48
N THR A 156 1.76 -18.15 -8.79
CA THR A 156 1.33 -18.22 -7.39
C THR A 156 2.48 -18.77 -6.57
N VAL A 157 2.71 -18.22 -5.39
CA VAL A 157 3.72 -18.68 -4.45
C VAL A 157 3.12 -18.86 -3.06
N ASP A 158 3.62 -19.85 -2.33
CA ASP A 158 3.33 -20.06 -0.92
C ASP A 158 4.42 -19.39 -0.09
N ASN A 159 4.01 -18.52 0.82
CA ASN A 159 4.93 -17.82 1.71
C ASN A 159 4.51 -18.01 3.16
N ALA A 160 5.47 -18.31 4.03
CA ALA A 160 5.21 -18.64 5.44
C ALA A 160 4.54 -17.50 6.23
N GLN A 161 4.74 -16.24 5.82
CA GLN A 161 4.20 -15.07 6.52
C GLN A 161 2.89 -14.57 5.92
N LEU A 162 2.74 -14.63 4.59
CA LEU A 162 1.62 -14.05 3.85
C LEU A 162 0.62 -15.08 3.31
N GLY A 163 0.91 -16.37 3.51
CA GLY A 163 0.12 -17.44 2.90
C GLY A 163 0.31 -17.52 1.40
N THR A 164 -0.66 -18.09 0.70
CA THR A 164 -0.60 -18.24 -0.75
C THR A 164 -0.97 -16.93 -1.45
N VAL A 165 -0.07 -16.42 -2.29
CA VAL A 165 -0.24 -15.16 -3.00
C VAL A 165 -0.08 -15.30 -4.49
N HIS A 166 -0.89 -14.56 -5.25
CA HIS A 166 -0.71 -14.33 -6.68
C HIS A 166 0.24 -13.16 -6.89
N ARG A 167 1.15 -13.29 -7.87
CA ARG A 167 2.13 -12.28 -8.28
C ARG A 167 1.75 -11.71 -9.65
N TYR A 168 1.73 -10.39 -9.75
CA TYR A 168 1.41 -9.66 -10.98
C TYR A 168 2.48 -8.63 -11.28
N TRP A 169 2.98 -8.59 -12.52
CA TRP A 169 3.86 -7.52 -12.99
C TRP A 169 3.09 -6.50 -13.81
N ILE A 170 3.44 -5.23 -13.60
CA ILE A 170 2.95 -4.11 -14.41
C ILE A 170 4.17 -3.42 -15.01
N LYS A 171 4.21 -3.31 -16.33
CA LYS A 171 5.22 -2.50 -17.04
C LYS A 171 4.80 -1.04 -16.97
N LEU A 172 5.76 -0.14 -16.68
CA LEU A 172 5.53 1.30 -16.52
C LEU A 172 5.91 2.11 -17.75
#